data_a6924cd3b461de7432d49067cf8e69a5
#
_entry.id   a6924cd3b461de7432d49067cf8e69a5
#
_cell.length_a   1.000
_cell.length_b   1.000
_cell.length_c   1.000
_cell.angle_alpha   90.00
_cell.angle_beta   90.00
_cell.angle_gamma   90.00
#
_symmetry.space_group_name_H-M   'P 1'
#
loop_
_entity.id
_entity.type
_entity.pdbx_description
1 polymer ?
#
loop_
_entity_poly.entity_id
_entity_poly.type
_entity_poly.pdbx_seq_one_letter_code
_entity_poly.pdbx_strand_id
1 'polypeptide(L)'
;MKYMIKSKILAILCVSLLTLSTTAHPSSWFNDKDLTLTGVYYYPEHWDENQWERDFKKMHELGFEFTHFAEFAWAQLESEEGRYDFAWLDRAVALAAKYDLKVIMCTSTATPPVWMSRKYPEILLKNEDGTVLDHGARQHASFASPLYRELSYKMIEKLAQHYGNDPRVIGWQLDNEPAVQFDYNPKAELAFRDFLRAKYNNDIQLLNNAWGTAFWSEAYSSFDEITLPKRVQMFMNHHQILDYRRFAAMQTNDFLNEQCLLIK
;
A
#
# COMPACT_ATOMS: atom_id res chain seq x y z
N MET A 1 -84.04 -9.04 -18.96
CA MET A 1 -83.90 -7.66 -19.45
C MET A 1 -82.40 -7.24 -19.21
N LYS A 2 -81.72 -7.14 -20.33
CA LYS A 2 -80.27 -6.98 -20.43
C LYS A 2 -79.86 -5.53 -20.11
N TYR A 3 -78.86 -5.34 -19.30
CA TYR A 3 -77.97 -4.15 -19.38
C TYR A 3 -76.52 -4.56 -19.40
N MET A 4 -75.93 -4.40 -20.55
CA MET A 4 -74.47 -4.45 -20.74
C MET A 4 -73.88 -3.12 -20.35
N ILE A 5 -72.97 -3.12 -19.38
CA ILE A 5 -72.14 -1.99 -19.08
C ILE A 5 -70.74 -2.25 -19.74
N LYS A 6 -70.44 -1.43 -20.75
CA LYS A 6 -69.12 -1.41 -21.41
C LYS A 6 -68.15 -0.68 -20.49
N SER A 7 -67.26 -1.40 -19.88
CA SER A 7 -66.13 -0.86 -19.19
C SER A 7 -65.02 -0.50 -20.18
N LYS A 8 -64.69 0.76 -20.34
CA LYS A 8 -63.51 1.25 -21.04
C LYS A 8 -62.32 1.12 -20.14
N ILE A 9 -61.45 0.19 -20.40
CA ILE A 9 -60.14 0.08 -19.74
C ILE A 9 -59.23 1.14 -20.37
N LEU A 10 -58.95 2.19 -19.61
CA LEU A 10 -57.93 3.20 -19.92
C LEU A 10 -56.57 2.63 -19.53
N ALA A 11 -55.81 2.16 -20.51
CA ALA A 11 -54.43 1.73 -20.28
C ALA A 11 -53.58 2.98 -20.10
N ILE A 12 -53.20 3.28 -18.86
CA ILE A 12 -52.18 4.30 -18.54
C ILE A 12 -50.83 3.63 -18.76
N LEU A 13 -50.18 4.01 -19.87
CA LEU A 13 -48.81 3.64 -20.17
C LEU A 13 -47.89 4.50 -19.28
N CYS A 14 -47.49 4.00 -18.11
CA CYS A 14 -46.42 4.59 -17.35
C CYS A 14 -45.11 4.32 -18.08
N VAL A 15 -44.68 5.27 -18.88
CA VAL A 15 -43.30 5.34 -19.37
C VAL A 15 -42.45 5.82 -18.18
N SER A 16 -41.92 4.89 -17.42
CA SER A 16 -40.86 5.18 -16.46
C SER A 16 -39.59 5.54 -17.25
N LEU A 17 -39.34 6.83 -17.39
CA LEU A 17 -38.00 7.32 -17.76
C LEU A 17 -37.03 6.82 -16.66
N LEU A 18 -36.39 5.70 -16.90
CA LEU A 18 -35.14 5.37 -16.25
C LEU A 18 -34.11 6.43 -16.75
N THR A 19 -33.94 7.50 -15.99
CA THR A 19 -32.74 8.31 -16.09
C THR A 19 -31.61 7.41 -15.61
N LEU A 20 -30.95 6.74 -16.55
CA LEU A 20 -29.61 6.24 -16.32
C LEU A 20 -28.77 7.48 -15.95
N SER A 21 -28.58 7.69 -14.66
CA SER A 21 -27.48 8.50 -14.18
C SER A 21 -26.22 7.75 -14.61
N THR A 22 -25.75 8.05 -15.81
CA THR A 22 -24.35 7.80 -16.11
C THR A 22 -23.59 8.62 -15.09
N THR A 23 -23.15 7.98 -14.01
CA THR A 23 -22.02 8.45 -13.26
C THR A 23 -20.94 8.59 -14.32
N ALA A 24 -20.70 9.82 -14.75
CA ALA A 24 -19.51 10.11 -15.54
C ALA A 24 -18.35 9.61 -14.69
N HIS A 25 -17.82 8.44 -15.07
CA HIS A 25 -16.48 8.13 -14.65
C HIS A 25 -15.65 9.35 -15.06
N PRO A 26 -14.82 9.91 -14.15
CA PRO A 26 -13.95 10.98 -14.55
C PRO A 26 -13.28 10.53 -15.84
N SER A 27 -13.47 11.33 -16.88
CA SER A 27 -12.88 11.16 -18.20
C SER A 27 -11.47 10.63 -18.02
N SER A 28 -11.15 9.54 -18.71
CA SER A 28 -9.87 8.84 -18.67
C SER A 28 -8.74 9.78 -18.27
N TRP A 29 -8.03 9.44 -17.21
CA TRP A 29 -6.85 10.18 -16.72
C TRP A 29 -5.84 10.40 -17.85
N PHE A 30 -6.02 9.68 -18.94
CA PHE A 30 -5.24 9.72 -20.16
C PHE A 30 -6.19 9.97 -21.34
N ASN A 31 -5.79 10.84 -22.25
CA ASN A 31 -6.45 11.02 -23.53
C ASN A 31 -6.38 9.69 -24.33
N ASP A 32 -7.38 9.35 -25.15
CA ASP A 32 -7.38 8.15 -25.99
C ASP A 32 -6.12 8.01 -26.87
N LYS A 33 -5.40 9.11 -27.09
CA LYS A 33 -4.09 9.14 -27.78
C LYS A 33 -2.93 8.68 -26.88
N ASP A 34 -3.14 8.67 -25.57
CA ASP A 34 -2.11 8.40 -24.56
C ASP A 34 -2.27 7.00 -23.94
N LEU A 35 -2.90 6.06 -24.68
CA LEU A 35 -3.14 4.69 -24.23
C LEU A 35 -1.86 3.89 -24.00
N THR A 36 -0.74 4.33 -24.55
CA THR A 36 0.56 3.68 -24.41
C THR A 36 1.61 4.71 -24.09
N LEU A 37 1.73 5.06 -22.82
CA LEU A 37 2.82 5.94 -22.36
C LEU A 37 4.08 5.10 -22.17
N THR A 38 5.21 5.64 -22.64
CA THR A 38 6.52 5.01 -22.48
C THR A 38 7.34 5.80 -21.48
N GLY A 39 7.84 5.12 -20.45
CA GLY A 39 8.64 5.76 -19.40
C GLY A 39 9.80 4.91 -18.91
N VAL A 40 10.61 5.54 -18.07
CA VAL A 40 11.78 4.90 -17.49
C VAL A 40 11.97 5.33 -16.04
N TYR A 41 12.48 4.44 -15.20
CA TYR A 41 12.91 4.78 -13.84
C TYR A 41 14.18 5.63 -13.90
N TYR A 42 14.22 6.67 -13.07
CA TYR A 42 15.42 7.47 -12.85
C TYR A 42 15.52 7.85 -11.38
N TYR A 43 16.72 7.82 -10.86
CA TYR A 43 17.01 8.06 -9.44
C TYR A 43 17.89 9.32 -9.33
N PRO A 44 17.30 10.54 -9.33
CA PRO A 44 18.08 11.78 -9.25
C PRO A 44 19.01 11.80 -8.03
N GLU A 45 18.56 11.22 -6.91
CA GLU A 45 19.32 11.10 -5.67
C GLU A 45 20.58 10.25 -5.79
N HIS A 46 20.72 9.46 -6.87
CA HIS A 46 21.85 8.57 -7.13
C HIS A 46 22.92 9.19 -8.05
N TRP A 47 22.56 10.23 -8.78
CA TRP A 47 23.41 10.84 -9.78
C TRP A 47 23.75 12.28 -9.42
N ASP A 48 24.97 12.75 -9.84
CA ASP A 48 25.33 14.16 -9.70
C ASP A 48 24.32 15.02 -10.47
N GLU A 49 23.89 16.12 -9.84
CA GLU A 49 22.88 17.03 -10.41
C GLU A 49 23.27 17.59 -11.80
N ASN A 50 24.59 17.77 -12.05
CA ASN A 50 25.12 18.21 -13.33
C ASN A 50 24.90 17.22 -14.50
N GLN A 51 24.53 15.95 -14.18
CA GLN A 51 24.24 14.93 -15.18
C GLN A 51 22.74 14.87 -15.55
N TRP A 52 21.85 15.34 -14.68
CA TRP A 52 20.40 15.22 -14.87
C TRP A 52 19.91 15.83 -16.17
N GLU A 53 20.43 17.02 -16.54
CA GLU A 53 20.00 17.68 -17.78
C GLU A 53 20.35 16.86 -19.02
N ARG A 54 21.54 16.29 -19.10
CA ARG A 54 21.94 15.37 -20.17
C ARG A 54 20.99 14.18 -20.24
N ASP A 55 20.67 13.60 -19.09
CA ASP A 55 19.90 12.37 -19.01
C ASP A 55 18.44 12.60 -19.38
N PHE A 56 17.80 13.63 -18.87
CA PHE A 56 16.41 13.96 -19.23
C PHE A 56 16.27 14.39 -20.70
N LYS A 57 17.23 15.15 -21.21
CA LYS A 57 17.29 15.44 -22.64
C LYS A 57 17.36 14.17 -23.47
N LYS A 58 18.19 13.19 -23.03
CA LYS A 58 18.33 11.91 -23.73
C LYS A 58 17.06 11.07 -23.66
N MET A 59 16.36 11.06 -22.53
CA MET A 59 15.07 10.39 -22.40
C MET A 59 14.03 10.98 -23.37
N HIS A 60 13.93 12.30 -23.45
CA HIS A 60 13.06 12.99 -24.40
C HIS A 60 13.42 12.65 -25.87
N GLU A 61 14.70 12.69 -26.23
CA GLU A 61 15.18 12.33 -27.59
C GLU A 61 14.85 10.88 -27.96
N LEU A 62 14.76 9.97 -26.98
CA LEU A 62 14.39 8.56 -27.17
C LEU A 62 12.88 8.34 -27.19
N GLY A 63 12.08 9.39 -26.98
CA GLY A 63 10.62 9.33 -27.02
C GLY A 63 9.97 8.87 -25.70
N PHE A 64 10.69 8.94 -24.58
CA PHE A 64 10.06 8.72 -23.27
C PHE A 64 9.18 9.93 -22.92
N GLU A 65 8.05 9.64 -22.28
CA GLU A 65 7.01 10.61 -21.94
C GLU A 65 6.91 10.85 -20.43
N PHE A 66 7.39 9.90 -19.62
CA PHE A 66 7.43 10.02 -18.16
C PHE A 66 8.65 9.33 -17.55
N THR A 67 8.91 9.67 -16.30
CA THR A 67 9.92 9.03 -15.46
C THR A 67 9.40 8.85 -14.03
N HIS A 68 10.05 8.01 -13.24
CA HIS A 68 9.77 7.77 -11.82
C HIS A 68 10.79 8.44 -10.94
N PHE A 69 10.34 9.10 -9.86
CA PHE A 69 11.21 9.72 -8.85
C PHE A 69 10.88 9.26 -7.45
N ALA A 70 11.87 9.36 -6.57
CA ALA A 70 11.78 9.18 -5.13
C ALA A 70 11.46 7.74 -4.64
N GLU A 71 11.68 6.70 -5.46
CA GLU A 71 11.38 5.32 -5.07
C GLU A 71 12.15 4.88 -3.82
N PHE A 72 13.42 5.29 -3.69
CA PHE A 72 14.30 4.92 -2.57
C PHE A 72 14.91 6.13 -1.85
N ALA A 73 14.26 7.27 -1.94
CA ALA A 73 14.84 8.55 -1.56
C ALA A 73 14.49 9.03 -0.14
N TRP A 74 13.88 8.20 0.73
CA TRP A 74 13.42 8.68 2.04
C TRP A 74 14.50 9.39 2.85
N ALA A 75 15.73 8.84 2.88
CA ALA A 75 16.83 9.45 3.61
C ALA A 75 17.24 10.85 3.10
N GLN A 76 17.05 11.13 1.80
CA GLN A 76 17.28 12.45 1.21
C GLN A 76 16.09 13.39 1.39
N LEU A 77 14.87 12.84 1.46
CA LEU A 77 13.65 13.62 1.70
C LEU A 77 13.47 14.00 3.16
N GLU A 78 13.95 13.14 4.08
CA GLU A 78 13.88 13.31 5.53
C GLU A 78 15.19 12.81 6.15
N SER A 79 16.21 13.65 6.17
CA SER A 79 17.55 13.32 6.67
C SER A 79 17.61 13.08 8.19
N GLU A 80 16.67 13.67 8.92
CA GLU A 80 16.43 13.52 10.36
C GLU A 80 14.92 13.53 10.58
N GLU A 81 14.45 12.90 11.63
CA GLU A 81 13.02 12.83 11.92
C GLU A 81 12.35 14.22 11.95
N GLY A 82 11.35 14.39 11.07
CA GLY A 82 10.60 15.63 10.94
C GLY A 82 11.29 16.74 10.14
N ARG A 83 12.50 16.50 9.65
CA ARG A 83 13.24 17.47 8.84
C ARG A 83 13.16 17.11 7.36
N TYR A 84 12.15 17.64 6.69
CA TYR A 84 11.89 17.40 5.28
C TYR A 84 12.60 18.40 4.37
N ASP A 85 13.22 17.92 3.29
CA ASP A 85 13.83 18.73 2.24
C ASP A 85 13.46 18.20 0.86
N PHE A 86 12.62 18.92 0.15
CA PHE A 86 12.18 18.61 -1.22
C PHE A 86 12.88 19.45 -2.29
N ALA A 87 13.76 20.37 -1.92
CA ALA A 87 14.35 21.34 -2.85
C ALA A 87 15.11 20.67 -4.01
N TRP A 88 15.83 19.60 -3.75
CA TRP A 88 16.53 18.84 -4.78
C TRP A 88 15.53 18.15 -5.73
N LEU A 89 14.45 17.60 -5.17
CA LEU A 89 13.42 16.90 -5.95
C LEU A 89 12.60 17.89 -6.78
N ASP A 90 12.35 19.10 -6.26
CA ASP A 90 11.72 20.19 -7.02
C ASP A 90 12.53 20.54 -8.26
N ARG A 91 13.86 20.61 -8.13
CA ARG A 91 14.75 20.86 -9.28
C ARG A 91 14.70 19.71 -10.29
N ALA A 92 14.68 18.46 -9.82
CA ALA A 92 14.55 17.30 -10.70
C ALA A 92 13.21 17.30 -11.46
N VAL A 93 12.10 17.58 -10.77
CA VAL A 93 10.75 17.68 -11.38
C VAL A 93 10.69 18.82 -12.38
N ALA A 94 11.25 20.00 -12.06
CA ALA A 94 11.30 21.12 -12.97
C ALA A 94 12.13 20.82 -14.22
N LEU A 95 13.24 20.13 -14.05
CA LEU A 95 14.12 19.76 -15.17
C LEU A 95 13.50 18.67 -16.06
N ALA A 96 12.84 17.68 -15.48
CA ALA A 96 12.07 16.69 -16.24
C ALA A 96 10.99 17.38 -17.10
N ALA A 97 10.23 18.30 -16.51
CA ALA A 97 9.22 19.08 -17.24
C ALA A 97 9.79 19.98 -18.35
N LYS A 98 11.01 20.49 -18.20
CA LYS A 98 11.73 21.25 -19.26
C LYS A 98 11.92 20.39 -20.52
N TYR A 99 12.01 19.08 -20.35
CA TYR A 99 12.17 18.10 -21.43
C TYR A 99 10.88 17.32 -21.71
N ASP A 100 9.72 17.91 -21.41
CA ASP A 100 8.38 17.35 -21.66
C ASP A 100 8.12 15.98 -20.96
N LEU A 101 8.93 15.63 -19.98
CA LEU A 101 8.71 14.43 -19.19
C LEU A 101 7.74 14.69 -18.04
N LYS A 102 6.75 13.83 -17.90
CA LYS A 102 5.90 13.76 -16.71
C LYS A 102 6.55 12.90 -15.62
N VAL A 103 6.06 13.02 -14.40
CA VAL A 103 6.63 12.30 -13.25
C VAL A 103 5.58 11.39 -12.62
N ILE A 104 5.96 10.16 -12.33
CA ILE A 104 5.29 9.30 -11.36
C ILE A 104 6.08 9.42 -10.06
N MET A 105 5.43 9.90 -8.99
CA MET A 105 6.04 10.08 -7.69
C MET A 105 5.91 8.81 -6.87
N CYS A 106 6.99 8.39 -6.18
CA CYS A 106 6.98 7.21 -5.33
C CYS A 106 6.94 7.59 -3.85
N THR A 107 6.31 6.77 -3.00
CA THR A 107 6.14 7.06 -1.57
C THR A 107 7.37 6.77 -0.71
N SER A 108 8.45 6.24 -1.28
CA SER A 108 9.75 5.93 -0.64
C SER A 108 9.68 4.97 0.56
N THR A 109 8.53 4.42 0.91
CA THR A 109 8.34 3.64 2.14
C THR A 109 9.12 2.32 2.16
N ALA A 110 9.50 1.78 1.01
CA ALA A 110 10.30 0.56 0.94
C ALA A 110 11.70 0.68 1.58
N THR A 111 12.21 1.91 1.71
CA THR A 111 13.58 2.18 2.20
C THR A 111 13.59 3.16 3.36
N PRO A 112 13.10 2.76 4.54
CA PRO A 112 13.15 3.63 5.72
C PRO A 112 14.61 4.03 6.03
N PRO A 113 14.85 5.30 6.45
CA PRO A 113 16.20 5.82 6.64
C PRO A 113 16.90 5.21 7.86
N VAL A 114 18.23 5.30 7.87
CA VAL A 114 19.08 4.74 8.95
C VAL A 114 18.69 5.28 10.32
N TRP A 115 18.38 6.57 10.42
CA TRP A 115 18.00 7.18 11.69
C TRP A 115 16.79 6.50 12.31
N MET A 116 15.82 6.08 11.48
CA MET A 116 14.60 5.41 11.94
C MET A 116 14.92 4.03 12.52
N SER A 117 15.67 3.20 11.79
CA SER A 117 16.05 1.86 12.23
C SER A 117 16.92 1.88 13.50
N ARG A 118 17.75 2.91 13.67
CA ARG A 118 18.64 3.03 14.84
C ARG A 118 17.95 3.63 16.05
N LYS A 119 17.04 4.58 15.85
CA LYS A 119 16.27 5.19 16.93
C LYS A 119 15.13 4.29 17.41
N TYR A 120 14.55 3.49 16.50
CA TYR A 120 13.37 2.67 16.74
C TYR A 120 13.59 1.22 16.25
N PRO A 121 14.51 0.46 16.86
CA PRO A 121 14.84 -0.89 16.40
C PRO A 121 13.63 -1.87 16.48
N GLU A 122 12.61 -1.54 17.25
CA GLU A 122 11.36 -2.32 17.35
C GLU A 122 10.50 -2.30 16.09
N ILE A 123 10.80 -1.43 15.11
CA ILE A 123 10.12 -1.45 13.80
C ILE A 123 10.65 -2.55 12.88
N LEU A 124 11.81 -3.12 13.19
CA LEU A 124 12.48 -4.07 12.30
C LEU A 124 11.75 -5.41 12.25
N LEU A 125 11.71 -5.98 11.06
CA LEU A 125 11.19 -7.33 10.81
C LEU A 125 11.98 -8.37 11.60
N LYS A 126 11.29 -9.39 12.05
CA LYS A 126 11.87 -10.54 12.72
C LYS A 126 11.53 -11.82 11.98
N ASN A 127 12.51 -12.66 11.73
CA ASN A 127 12.34 -13.97 11.12
C ASN A 127 11.77 -14.99 12.13
N GLU A 128 11.32 -16.13 11.61
CA GLU A 128 10.79 -17.25 12.42
C GLU A 128 11.81 -17.78 13.45
N ASP A 129 13.09 -17.82 13.09
CA ASP A 129 14.20 -18.25 13.97
C ASP A 129 14.57 -17.24 15.06
N GLY A 130 13.93 -16.08 15.06
CA GLY A 130 14.17 -15.01 16.01
C GLY A 130 15.20 -13.97 15.56
N THR A 131 15.84 -14.15 14.43
CA THR A 131 16.77 -13.18 13.85
C THR A 131 16.02 -11.89 13.48
N VAL A 132 16.48 -10.76 13.99
CA VAL A 132 15.98 -9.43 13.62
C VAL A 132 16.74 -8.97 12.37
N LEU A 133 16.00 -8.53 11.34
CA LEU A 133 16.62 -7.95 10.14
C LEU A 133 17.26 -6.62 10.52
N ASP A 134 18.50 -6.39 10.10
CA ASP A 134 19.15 -5.08 10.30
C ASP A 134 18.77 -4.12 9.17
N HIS A 135 19.12 -2.85 9.38
CA HIS A 135 19.02 -1.84 8.34
C HIS A 135 19.85 -2.24 7.10
N GLY A 136 19.28 -2.11 5.94
CA GLY A 136 19.96 -2.35 4.66
C GLY A 136 18.99 -2.63 3.54
N ALA A 137 19.34 -2.26 2.33
CA ALA A 137 18.51 -2.39 1.13
C ALA A 137 17.07 -1.89 1.39
N ARG A 138 16.07 -2.73 1.20
CA ARG A 138 14.65 -2.38 1.30
C ARG A 138 13.86 -3.39 2.12
N GLN A 139 12.65 -2.98 2.56
CA GLN A 139 11.65 -3.87 3.18
C GLN A 139 12.09 -4.54 4.50
N HIS A 140 12.93 -3.85 5.28
CA HIS A 140 13.39 -4.36 6.57
C HIS A 140 12.50 -3.92 7.75
N ALA A 141 11.48 -3.06 7.51
CA ALA A 141 10.54 -2.63 8.53
C ALA A 141 9.22 -3.39 8.47
N SER A 142 8.61 -3.60 9.63
CA SER A 142 7.38 -4.35 9.82
C SER A 142 6.13 -3.52 9.48
N PHE A 143 5.29 -4.01 8.58
CA PHE A 143 3.96 -3.41 8.32
C PHE A 143 3.00 -3.57 9.50
N ALA A 144 3.28 -4.47 10.44
CA ALA A 144 2.52 -4.59 11.68
C ALA A 144 2.97 -3.61 12.78
N SER A 145 4.04 -2.81 12.56
CA SER A 145 4.50 -1.80 13.50
C SER A 145 3.67 -0.52 13.38
N PRO A 146 2.90 -0.13 14.42
CA PRO A 146 2.15 1.13 14.39
C PRO A 146 3.06 2.36 14.22
N LEU A 147 4.25 2.34 14.84
CA LEU A 147 5.21 3.43 14.74
C LEU A 147 5.77 3.57 13.31
N TYR A 148 6.11 2.45 12.65
CA TYR A 148 6.56 2.50 11.26
C TYR A 148 5.47 3.06 10.34
N ARG A 149 4.21 2.65 10.53
CA ARG A 149 3.07 3.20 9.78
C ARG A 149 2.93 4.71 10.03
N GLU A 150 2.96 5.14 11.29
CA GLU A 150 2.86 6.57 11.65
C GLU A 150 3.92 7.41 10.95
N LEU A 151 5.19 6.98 10.99
CA LEU A 151 6.29 7.70 10.36
C LEU A 151 6.17 7.70 8.83
N SER A 152 5.77 6.56 8.23
CA SER A 152 5.50 6.45 6.80
C SER A 152 4.40 7.41 6.36
N TYR A 153 3.31 7.48 7.12
CA TYR A 153 2.17 8.33 6.76
C TYR A 153 2.50 9.82 6.87
N LYS A 154 3.28 10.23 7.87
CA LYS A 154 3.81 11.60 7.97
C LYS A 154 4.62 11.99 6.74
N MET A 155 5.50 11.10 6.26
CA MET A 155 6.29 11.33 5.04
C MET A 155 5.37 11.46 3.81
N ILE A 156 4.43 10.53 3.64
CA ILE A 156 3.49 10.53 2.50
C ILE A 156 2.62 11.79 2.51
N GLU A 157 2.11 12.19 3.68
CA GLU A 157 1.34 13.44 3.81
C GLU A 157 2.15 14.66 3.37
N LYS A 158 3.44 14.73 3.72
CA LYS A 158 4.32 15.82 3.29
C LYS A 158 4.55 15.82 1.79
N LEU A 159 4.80 14.64 1.20
CA LEU A 159 4.91 14.51 -0.25
C LEU A 159 3.60 14.87 -0.96
N ALA A 160 2.46 14.37 -0.48
CA ALA A 160 1.15 14.65 -1.07
C ALA A 160 0.76 16.13 -0.95
N GLN A 161 1.06 16.78 0.19
CA GLN A 161 0.87 18.22 0.36
C GLN A 161 1.70 19.04 -0.64
N HIS A 162 2.90 18.57 -0.95
CA HIS A 162 3.84 19.29 -1.82
C HIS A 162 3.57 19.03 -3.32
N TYR A 163 3.31 17.78 -3.70
CA TYR A 163 3.21 17.37 -5.11
C TYR A 163 1.80 16.96 -5.57
N GLY A 164 0.84 16.78 -4.67
CA GLY A 164 -0.47 16.22 -5.01
C GLY A 164 -1.29 17.03 -6.02
N ASN A 165 -1.05 18.35 -6.09
CA ASN A 165 -1.69 19.23 -7.07
C ASN A 165 -0.72 19.69 -8.18
N ASP A 166 0.47 19.13 -8.27
CA ASP A 166 1.43 19.51 -9.30
C ASP A 166 1.07 18.83 -10.64
N PRO A 167 0.73 19.60 -11.70
CA PRO A 167 0.31 19.00 -12.98
C PRO A 167 1.43 18.26 -13.72
N ARG A 168 2.65 18.35 -13.24
CA ARG A 168 3.80 17.60 -13.74
C ARG A 168 3.84 16.16 -13.19
N VAL A 169 3.19 15.93 -12.03
CA VAL A 169 3.06 14.63 -11.39
C VAL A 169 1.75 13.99 -11.85
N ILE A 170 1.84 12.93 -12.66
CA ILE A 170 0.67 12.28 -13.29
C ILE A 170 0.19 11.04 -12.58
N GLY A 171 0.93 10.57 -11.58
CA GLY A 171 0.58 9.37 -10.84
C GLY A 171 1.48 9.14 -9.64
N TRP A 172 1.10 8.15 -8.83
CA TRP A 172 1.82 7.75 -7.63
C TRP A 172 2.09 6.24 -7.63
N GLN A 173 3.32 5.87 -7.29
CA GLN A 173 3.68 4.51 -6.95
C GLN A 173 3.70 4.37 -5.43
N LEU A 174 2.93 3.41 -4.92
CA LEU A 174 2.87 3.12 -3.48
C LEU A 174 3.92 2.06 -3.15
N ASP A 175 4.87 2.40 -2.28
CA ASP A 175 5.96 1.50 -1.89
C ASP A 175 6.75 1.00 -3.11
N ASN A 176 7.53 -0.07 -2.95
CA ASN A 176 8.22 -0.73 -4.05
C ASN A 176 8.12 -2.25 -3.90
N GLU A 177 7.52 -2.91 -4.88
CA GLU A 177 7.34 -4.36 -4.91
C GLU A 177 6.85 -4.94 -3.57
N PRO A 178 5.75 -4.40 -2.98
CA PRO A 178 5.30 -4.81 -1.67
C PRO A 178 4.92 -6.29 -1.66
N ALA A 179 5.72 -7.08 -0.97
CA ALA A 179 5.47 -8.49 -0.76
C ALA A 179 4.69 -8.74 0.53
N VAL A 180 4.03 -9.89 0.62
CA VAL A 180 3.45 -10.36 1.89
C VAL A 180 4.58 -10.58 2.89
N GLN A 181 4.57 -9.82 3.99
CA GLN A 181 5.59 -9.94 5.04
C GLN A 181 5.20 -11.02 6.05
N PHE A 182 6.04 -12.04 6.19
CA PHE A 182 5.94 -13.01 7.29
C PHE A 182 6.83 -12.52 8.44
N ASP A 183 6.22 -11.76 9.34
CA ASP A 183 6.90 -11.08 10.42
C ASP A 183 6.62 -11.76 11.77
N TYR A 184 7.67 -12.13 12.48
CA TYR A 184 7.63 -12.74 13.81
C TYR A 184 7.99 -11.75 14.93
N ASN A 185 7.86 -10.46 14.66
CA ASN A 185 7.99 -9.39 15.66
C ASN A 185 6.85 -9.49 16.69
N PRO A 186 7.09 -9.16 17.97
CA PRO A 186 6.05 -9.18 19.01
C PRO A 186 4.81 -8.33 18.67
N LYS A 187 4.95 -7.24 17.92
CA LYS A 187 3.81 -6.43 17.46
C LYS A 187 2.96 -7.18 16.42
N ALA A 188 3.61 -7.92 15.52
CA ALA A 188 2.90 -8.79 14.57
C ALA A 188 2.12 -9.91 15.28
N GLU A 189 2.67 -10.49 16.36
CA GLU A 189 1.95 -11.50 17.14
C GLU A 189 0.72 -10.93 17.83
N LEU A 190 0.81 -9.74 18.41
CA LEU A 190 -0.35 -9.06 19.01
C LEU A 190 -1.41 -8.74 17.94
N ALA A 191 -1.00 -8.18 16.82
CA ALA A 191 -1.90 -7.86 15.70
C ALA A 191 -2.55 -9.13 15.12
N PHE A 192 -1.83 -10.24 15.06
CA PHE A 192 -2.40 -11.53 14.63
C PHE A 192 -3.47 -12.04 15.59
N ARG A 193 -3.26 -11.92 16.90
CA ARG A 193 -4.29 -12.27 17.89
C ARG A 193 -5.54 -11.41 17.74
N ASP A 194 -5.39 -10.12 17.48
CA ASP A 194 -6.52 -9.21 17.24
C ASP A 194 -7.25 -9.56 15.94
N PHE A 195 -6.53 -9.89 14.87
CA PHE A 195 -7.10 -10.42 13.64
C PHE A 195 -7.93 -11.69 13.91
N LEU A 196 -7.41 -12.61 14.69
CA LEU A 196 -8.13 -13.85 15.04
C LEU A 196 -9.36 -13.57 15.91
N ARG A 197 -9.28 -12.66 16.89
CA ARG A 197 -10.44 -12.23 17.68
C ARG A 197 -11.55 -11.68 16.76
N ALA A 198 -11.19 -10.80 15.84
CA ALA A 198 -12.16 -10.25 14.89
C ALA A 198 -12.76 -11.35 13.99
N LYS A 199 -11.91 -12.23 13.44
CA LYS A 199 -12.33 -13.30 12.55
C LYS A 199 -13.25 -14.32 13.19
N TYR A 200 -13.03 -14.65 14.46
CA TYR A 200 -13.77 -15.67 15.21
C TYR A 200 -14.73 -15.06 16.24
N ASN A 201 -15.17 -13.81 16.05
CA ASN A 201 -16.15 -13.11 16.89
C ASN A 201 -15.77 -13.10 18.39
N ASN A 202 -14.47 -13.08 18.71
CA ASN A 202 -13.92 -13.18 20.05
C ASN A 202 -14.34 -14.47 20.80
N ASP A 203 -14.68 -15.53 20.07
CA ASP A 203 -15.04 -16.84 20.58
C ASP A 203 -13.93 -17.86 20.31
N ILE A 204 -13.20 -18.25 21.36
CA ILE A 204 -12.09 -19.19 21.26
C ILE A 204 -12.55 -20.60 20.84
N GLN A 205 -13.80 -20.98 21.12
CA GLN A 205 -14.32 -22.26 20.71
C GLN A 205 -14.57 -22.32 19.20
N LEU A 206 -14.98 -21.21 18.59
CA LEU A 206 -15.09 -21.13 17.13
C LEU A 206 -13.72 -21.31 16.47
N LEU A 207 -12.67 -20.69 17.02
CA LEU A 207 -11.31 -20.90 16.54
C LEU A 207 -10.86 -22.34 16.72
N ASN A 208 -11.01 -22.92 17.91
CA ASN A 208 -10.63 -24.30 18.20
C ASN A 208 -11.30 -25.29 17.25
N ASN A 209 -12.60 -25.13 17.01
CA ASN A 209 -13.34 -25.95 16.07
C ASN A 209 -12.82 -25.78 14.62
N ALA A 210 -12.57 -24.54 14.19
CA ALA A 210 -12.09 -24.25 12.84
C ALA A 210 -10.67 -24.77 12.59
N TRP A 211 -9.81 -24.75 13.60
CA TRP A 211 -8.42 -25.23 13.51
C TRP A 211 -8.29 -26.73 13.81
N GLY A 212 -9.35 -27.36 14.36
CA GLY A 212 -9.34 -28.79 14.71
C GLY A 212 -8.40 -29.11 15.87
N THR A 213 -8.28 -28.24 16.86
CA THR A 213 -7.27 -28.26 17.91
C THR A 213 -7.49 -29.34 18.98
N ALA A 214 -8.63 -30.05 18.94
CA ALA A 214 -8.91 -31.13 19.90
C ALA A 214 -7.91 -32.29 19.77
N PHE A 215 -7.35 -32.49 18.58
CA PHE A 215 -6.32 -33.51 18.36
C PHE A 215 -4.94 -32.93 18.71
N TRP A 216 -4.02 -33.73 19.17
CA TRP A 216 -2.69 -33.34 19.64
C TRP A 216 -2.67 -32.41 20.87
N SER A 217 -3.79 -32.28 21.61
CA SER A 217 -3.89 -31.37 22.77
C SER A 217 -3.54 -29.91 22.43
N GLU A 218 -3.95 -29.44 21.26
CA GLU A 218 -3.66 -28.10 20.78
C GLU A 218 -4.77 -27.08 21.11
N ALA A 219 -5.82 -27.46 21.86
CA ALA A 219 -6.93 -26.58 22.19
C ALA A 219 -6.49 -25.40 23.05
N TYR A 220 -6.82 -24.20 22.61
CA TYR A 220 -6.54 -22.97 23.32
C TYR A 220 -7.66 -22.63 24.29
N SER A 221 -7.31 -22.08 25.47
CA SER A 221 -8.28 -21.56 26.45
C SER A 221 -8.54 -20.05 26.23
N SER A 222 -7.61 -19.33 25.60
CA SER A 222 -7.73 -17.94 25.27
C SER A 222 -6.93 -17.57 24.01
N PHE A 223 -7.27 -16.43 23.37
CA PHE A 223 -6.49 -15.90 22.26
C PHE A 223 -5.06 -15.51 22.67
N ASP A 224 -4.83 -15.22 23.94
CA ASP A 224 -3.51 -14.80 24.44
C ASP A 224 -2.48 -15.94 24.48
N GLU A 225 -2.93 -17.19 24.42
CA GLU A 225 -2.07 -18.37 24.30
C GLU A 225 -1.56 -18.59 22.87
N ILE A 226 -2.21 -17.95 21.87
CA ILE A 226 -1.87 -18.16 20.48
C ILE A 226 -0.58 -17.41 20.14
N THR A 227 0.37 -18.11 19.55
CA THR A 227 1.60 -17.56 18.99
C THR A 227 1.54 -17.57 17.46
N LEU A 228 2.45 -16.84 16.82
CA LEU A 228 2.66 -16.99 15.38
C LEU A 228 3.10 -18.42 15.05
N PRO A 229 2.66 -19.00 13.90
CA PRO A 229 3.02 -20.35 13.55
C PRO A 229 4.53 -20.48 13.33
N LYS A 230 5.18 -21.31 14.12
CA LYS A 230 6.61 -21.63 14.05
C LYS A 230 6.81 -23.10 13.79
N ARG A 231 7.97 -23.43 13.26
CA ARG A 231 8.35 -24.81 13.04
C ARG A 231 8.28 -25.60 14.34
N VAL A 232 7.55 -26.71 14.32
CA VAL A 232 7.44 -27.68 15.40
C VAL A 232 8.06 -29.02 14.97
N GLN A 233 8.24 -29.95 15.91
CA GLN A 233 8.97 -31.18 15.65
C GLN A 233 8.28 -32.10 14.62
N MET A 234 6.95 -32.14 14.60
CA MET A 234 6.19 -33.07 13.75
C MET A 234 5.34 -32.32 12.71
N PHE A 235 4.14 -31.93 13.10
CA PHE A 235 3.15 -31.36 12.21
C PHE A 235 2.71 -29.98 12.70
N MET A 236 2.77 -28.98 11.80
CA MET A 236 2.21 -27.65 12.06
C MET A 236 0.70 -27.67 11.79
N ASN A 237 -0.05 -26.88 12.55
CA ASN A 237 -1.47 -26.68 12.27
C ASN A 237 -1.65 -25.87 10.97
N HIS A 238 -2.16 -26.54 9.92
CA HIS A 238 -2.32 -25.91 8.61
C HIS A 238 -3.37 -24.79 8.60
N HIS A 239 -4.37 -24.83 9.46
CA HIS A 239 -5.37 -23.77 9.57
C HIS A 239 -4.78 -22.53 10.22
N GLN A 240 -3.94 -22.69 11.24
CA GLN A 240 -3.17 -21.59 11.83
C GLN A 240 -2.26 -20.94 10.78
N ILE A 241 -1.52 -21.74 10.01
CA ILE A 241 -0.66 -21.23 8.92
C ILE A 241 -1.48 -20.44 7.89
N LEU A 242 -2.65 -20.97 7.50
CA LEU A 242 -3.51 -20.30 6.52
C LEU A 242 -4.03 -18.97 7.06
N ASP A 243 -4.41 -18.92 8.32
CA ASP A 243 -4.88 -17.68 8.94
C ASP A 243 -3.73 -16.66 9.10
N TYR A 244 -2.53 -17.12 9.40
CA TYR A 244 -1.36 -16.25 9.43
C TYR A 244 -1.03 -15.68 8.06
N ARG A 245 -1.12 -16.46 6.99
CA ARG A 245 -0.93 -15.97 5.62
C ARG A 245 -1.99 -14.93 5.22
N ARG A 246 -3.24 -15.13 5.63
CA ARG A 246 -4.33 -14.15 5.42
C ARG A 246 -4.08 -12.86 6.18
N PHE A 247 -3.66 -12.97 7.43
CA PHE A 247 -3.27 -11.83 8.24
C PHE A 247 -2.10 -11.06 7.61
N ALA A 248 -1.04 -11.74 7.21
CA ALA A 248 0.12 -11.12 6.58
C ALA A 248 -0.26 -10.39 5.27
N ALA A 249 -1.10 -10.99 4.44
CA ALA A 249 -1.62 -10.35 3.23
C ALA A 249 -2.50 -9.12 3.56
N MET A 250 -3.34 -9.22 4.61
CA MET A 250 -4.15 -8.09 5.09
C MET A 250 -3.27 -6.93 5.55
N GLN A 251 -2.22 -7.19 6.34
CA GLN A 251 -1.30 -6.14 6.80
C GLN A 251 -0.65 -5.38 5.64
N THR A 252 -0.23 -6.09 4.59
CA THR A 252 0.33 -5.48 3.39
C THR A 252 -0.72 -4.62 2.67
N ASN A 253 -1.91 -5.17 2.45
CA ASN A 253 -3.00 -4.46 1.77
C ASN A 253 -3.45 -3.21 2.54
N ASP A 254 -3.58 -3.30 3.86
CA ASP A 254 -3.97 -2.18 4.70
C ASP A 254 -2.92 -1.06 4.65
N PHE A 255 -1.63 -1.40 4.74
CA PHE A 255 -0.55 -0.44 4.63
C PHE A 255 -0.57 0.33 3.29
N LEU A 256 -0.85 -0.36 2.18
CA LEU A 256 -0.96 0.28 0.86
C LEU A 256 -2.25 1.09 0.71
N ASN A 257 -3.38 0.58 1.21
CA ASN A 257 -4.65 1.29 1.16
C ASN A 257 -4.60 2.61 1.96
N GLU A 258 -3.99 2.59 3.13
CA GLU A 258 -3.81 3.79 3.96
C GLU A 258 -2.92 4.82 3.24
N GLN A 259 -1.84 4.40 2.58
CA GLN A 259 -1.03 5.29 1.72
C GLN A 259 -1.88 5.92 0.60
N CYS A 260 -2.69 5.11 -0.08
CA CYS A 260 -3.57 5.58 -1.15
C CYS A 260 -4.58 6.63 -0.66
N LEU A 261 -5.11 6.48 0.56
CA LEU A 261 -6.05 7.44 1.15
C LEU A 261 -5.40 8.78 1.50
N LEU A 262 -4.11 8.79 1.84
CA LEU A 262 -3.36 10.00 2.18
C LEU A 262 -3.02 10.84 0.94
N ILE A 263 -2.91 10.21 -0.23
CA ILE A 263 -2.55 10.88 -1.49
C ILE A 263 -3.77 11.49 -2.18
N LYS A 264 -4.97 10.96 -1.93
CA LYS A 264 -6.25 11.44 -2.52
C LYS A 264 -6.71 12.75 -1.90
#